data_b321ea87bb7dfb5084b08f57f3675eb8
#
_entry.id   b321ea87bb7dfb5084b08f57f3675eb8
#
_cell.length_a   1.000
_cell.length_b   1.000
_cell.length_c   1.000
_cell.angle_alpha   90.00
_cell.angle_beta   90.00
_cell.angle_gamma   90.00
#
_symmetry.space_group_name_H-M   'P 1'
#
loop_
_entity.id
_entity.type
_entity.pdbx_description
1 polymer ?
#
loop_
_entity_poly.entity_id
_entity_poly.type
_entity_poly.pdbx_seq_one_letter_code
_entity_poly.pdbx_strand_id
1 'polypeptide(L)'
;MKIKRNASFKLFTYGKNKDKYQIRMRVTFNSQRLDLGTNCQVNSQVAWDAVEERVKAGYKGPKGETASTINDELRKCKDTIDMVFQYYEVNDKIPTPSEVQQLFKERMSGILPKRPEPEKKKREQKPKESDILTVFDVFTRKSGEKNAWAEATYAKMAGLRTDIASYFPKIKLSELDEDTLTGFITYLRDEKKILPSRKKKGEEEKKEDKKKVRIGLNNSTIKKKLENLTWFLRWARDNGYAVHPAFKTFSPTLKQTQKAIVYLTKEELARIRDLDLSGSKLDPVRDIFLFCCFSSLRHSDAYNLRRSDIKGDHMDVTTIKTADSVSIELNDTTKAILAKYKDVPFPGDRALPPYTNQAMNRSLKDLCQLAEINEPIRITTFKGNVRKDTVHPKWELVGTHTGRRTFIVHALSLGIAPNVVMKWTGHSDYKAMKPYIDIVDSIKAESMTKFNSLL
;
A
#
# COMPACT_ATOMS: atom_id res chain seq x y z
N MET A 1 10.07 8.75 34.60
CA MET A 1 8.83 8.88 33.77
C MET A 1 7.65 8.37 34.59
N LYS A 2 6.44 9.01 34.55
CA LYS A 2 5.25 8.53 35.29
C LYS A 2 4.32 7.77 34.33
N ILE A 3 4.01 6.51 34.65
CA ILE A 3 3.15 5.66 33.79
C ILE A 3 1.69 5.82 34.23
N LYS A 4 0.85 6.40 33.36
CA LYS A 4 -0.59 6.51 33.61
C LYS A 4 -1.20 5.12 33.58
N ARG A 5 -1.82 4.71 34.70
CA ARG A 5 -2.41 3.38 34.89
C ARG A 5 -3.70 3.41 35.66
N ASN A 6 -4.51 2.38 35.47
CA ASN A 6 -5.69 2.10 36.30
C ASN A 6 -5.76 0.60 36.56
N ALA A 7 -6.02 0.21 37.79
CA ALA A 7 -6.18 -1.17 38.23
C ALA A 7 -7.55 -1.33 38.91
N SER A 8 -8.38 -2.24 38.41
CA SER A 8 -9.74 -2.52 38.92
C SER A 8 -9.98 -4.01 39.01
N PHE A 9 -10.87 -4.44 39.91
CA PHE A 9 -11.25 -5.84 40.04
C PHE A 9 -12.56 -6.15 39.32
N LYS A 10 -12.61 -7.31 38.65
CA LYS A 10 -13.79 -7.77 37.91
C LYS A 10 -14.06 -9.24 38.19
N LEU A 11 -15.35 -9.61 38.21
CA LEU A 11 -15.77 -11.00 38.30
C LEU A 11 -15.78 -11.65 36.92
N PHE A 12 -15.24 -12.87 36.84
CA PHE A 12 -15.28 -13.73 35.66
C PHE A 12 -15.88 -15.08 36.03
N THR A 13 -16.77 -15.60 35.20
CA THR A 13 -17.30 -16.97 35.35
C THR A 13 -16.17 -17.99 35.17
N TYR A 14 -16.13 -19.01 36.04
CA TYR A 14 -15.09 -20.04 36.01
C TYR A 14 -15.67 -21.38 35.56
N GLY A 15 -15.25 -21.85 34.39
CA GLY A 15 -15.66 -23.14 33.82
C GLY A 15 -17.12 -23.21 33.38
N LYS A 16 -17.68 -24.45 33.29
CA LYS A 16 -19.08 -24.68 32.91
C LYS A 16 -20.07 -24.43 34.07
N ASN A 17 -19.60 -24.20 35.30
CA ASN A 17 -20.43 -23.96 36.50
C ASN A 17 -20.74 -22.45 36.62
N LYS A 18 -22.03 -22.10 36.47
CA LYS A 18 -22.51 -20.72 36.53
C LYS A 18 -22.42 -20.05 37.90
N ASP A 19 -22.13 -20.83 38.96
CA ASP A 19 -22.11 -20.38 40.36
C ASP A 19 -20.71 -20.19 40.94
N LYS A 20 -19.66 -20.26 40.13
CA LYS A 20 -18.26 -20.02 40.54
C LYS A 20 -17.69 -18.85 39.79
N TYR A 21 -17.28 -17.83 40.52
CA TYR A 21 -16.67 -16.63 39.93
C TYR A 21 -15.26 -16.46 40.44
N GLN A 22 -14.32 -16.19 39.50
CA GLN A 22 -12.97 -15.79 39.79
C GLN A 22 -12.87 -14.27 39.79
N ILE A 23 -12.23 -13.70 40.82
CA ILE A 23 -11.92 -12.27 40.84
C ILE A 23 -10.59 -12.10 40.08
N ARG A 24 -10.58 -11.26 39.07
CA ARG A 24 -9.36 -10.89 38.33
C ARG A 24 -9.12 -9.40 38.43
N MET A 25 -7.85 -9.02 38.50
CA MET A 25 -7.43 -7.64 38.47
C MET A 25 -7.19 -7.22 37.00
N ARG A 26 -7.96 -6.25 36.54
CA ARG A 26 -7.79 -5.63 35.23
C ARG A 26 -6.90 -4.41 35.36
N VAL A 27 -5.79 -4.42 34.66
CA VAL A 27 -4.83 -3.32 34.63
C VAL A 27 -4.81 -2.72 33.23
N THR A 28 -4.98 -1.40 33.16
CA THR A 28 -4.86 -0.64 31.89
C THR A 28 -3.72 0.38 32.04
N PHE A 29 -2.84 0.43 31.05
CA PHE A 29 -1.74 1.38 30.99
C PHE A 29 -1.30 1.60 29.54
N ASN A 30 -0.95 2.80 29.17
CA ASN A 30 -0.48 3.16 27.82
C ASN A 30 -1.35 2.55 26.69
N SER A 31 -2.68 2.63 26.79
CA SER A 31 -3.65 2.05 25.85
C SER A 31 -3.59 0.51 25.73
N GLN A 32 -2.88 -0.16 26.62
CA GLN A 32 -2.80 -1.62 26.71
C GLN A 32 -3.66 -2.12 27.88
N ARG A 33 -4.15 -3.35 27.79
CA ARG A 33 -4.97 -4.00 28.81
C ARG A 33 -4.40 -5.37 29.16
N LEU A 34 -4.38 -5.67 30.48
CA LEU A 34 -3.92 -6.91 31.03
C LEU A 34 -4.89 -7.37 32.13
N ASP A 35 -5.31 -8.63 32.11
CA ASP A 35 -6.13 -9.24 33.15
C ASP A 35 -5.27 -10.24 33.97
N LEU A 36 -5.03 -9.95 35.24
CA LEU A 36 -4.22 -10.73 36.17
C LEU A 36 -5.10 -11.58 37.10
N GLY A 37 -4.70 -12.83 37.34
CA GLY A 37 -5.36 -13.70 38.33
C GLY A 37 -5.00 -13.29 39.75
N THR A 38 -6.01 -13.25 40.67
CA THR A 38 -5.81 -12.92 42.08
C THR A 38 -5.85 -14.14 43.00
N ASN A 39 -6.10 -15.34 42.45
CA ASN A 39 -6.40 -16.56 43.19
C ASN A 39 -7.64 -16.50 44.10
N CYS A 40 -8.36 -15.42 44.12
CA CYS A 40 -9.59 -15.22 44.89
C CYS A 40 -10.82 -15.65 44.10
N GLN A 41 -11.77 -16.34 44.77
CA GLN A 41 -13.01 -16.85 44.18
C GLN A 41 -14.19 -16.52 45.06
N VAL A 42 -15.36 -16.33 44.44
CA VAL A 42 -16.65 -16.23 45.12
C VAL A 42 -17.66 -17.14 44.43
N ASN A 43 -18.59 -17.73 45.23
CA ASN A 43 -19.62 -18.65 44.74
C ASN A 43 -20.98 -17.96 44.53
N SER A 44 -21.02 -16.63 44.61
CA SER A 44 -22.23 -15.84 44.34
C SER A 44 -21.84 -14.46 43.84
N GLN A 45 -22.51 -14.00 42.80
CA GLN A 45 -22.34 -12.64 42.26
C GLN A 45 -22.86 -11.59 43.27
N VAL A 46 -23.85 -11.94 44.08
CA VAL A 46 -24.46 -11.04 45.09
C VAL A 46 -23.47 -10.72 46.22
N ALA A 47 -22.51 -11.60 46.49
CA ALA A 47 -21.43 -11.40 47.46
C ALA A 47 -20.40 -10.34 47.05
N TRP A 48 -20.40 -9.93 45.81
CA TRP A 48 -19.44 -8.97 45.24
C TRP A 48 -20.07 -7.56 45.19
N ASP A 49 -19.36 -6.59 45.73
CA ASP A 49 -19.68 -5.17 45.55
C ASP A 49 -18.84 -4.63 44.37
N ALA A 50 -19.50 -4.36 43.25
CA ALA A 50 -18.82 -3.92 42.02
C ALA A 50 -18.38 -2.43 42.07
N VAL A 51 -18.98 -1.63 42.98
CA VAL A 51 -18.65 -0.20 43.16
C VAL A 51 -17.39 -0.09 44.03
N GLU A 52 -17.45 -0.76 45.20
CA GLU A 52 -16.34 -0.76 46.17
C GLU A 52 -15.22 -1.76 45.79
N GLU A 53 -15.42 -2.57 44.77
CA GLU A 53 -14.48 -3.58 44.31
C GLU A 53 -14.02 -4.53 45.42
N ARG A 54 -14.95 -4.99 46.26
CA ARG A 54 -14.69 -5.85 47.42
C ARG A 54 -15.79 -6.88 47.65
N VAL A 55 -15.46 -7.90 48.44
CA VAL A 55 -16.42 -8.91 48.91
C VAL A 55 -17.15 -8.35 50.11
N LYS A 56 -18.50 -8.47 50.14
CA LYS A 56 -19.37 -7.95 51.21
C LYS A 56 -19.14 -8.66 52.56
N ALA A 57 -19.28 -7.89 53.65
CA ALA A 57 -19.10 -8.43 55.00
C ALA A 57 -20.03 -9.62 55.26
N GLY A 58 -19.58 -10.58 56.07
CA GLY A 58 -20.36 -11.77 56.43
C GLY A 58 -20.27 -12.90 55.39
N TYR A 59 -19.68 -12.69 54.22
CA TYR A 59 -19.50 -13.73 53.21
C TYR A 59 -18.37 -14.74 53.61
N LYS A 60 -18.63 -16.03 53.36
CA LYS A 60 -17.62 -17.11 53.46
C LYS A 60 -17.36 -17.67 52.07
N GLY A 61 -16.09 -17.67 51.66
CA GLY A 61 -15.63 -18.16 50.37
C GLY A 61 -15.71 -19.68 50.21
N PRO A 62 -15.51 -20.17 48.97
CA PRO A 62 -15.60 -21.60 48.63
C PRO A 62 -14.64 -22.52 49.42
N LYS A 63 -13.55 -21.95 49.92
CA LYS A 63 -12.53 -22.65 50.71
C LYS A 63 -12.62 -22.32 52.23
N GLY A 64 -13.70 -21.66 52.66
CA GLY A 64 -13.88 -21.23 54.02
C GLY A 64 -13.24 -19.88 54.37
N GLU A 65 -12.68 -19.17 53.43
CA GLU A 65 -12.08 -17.86 53.65
C GLU A 65 -13.14 -16.81 54.02
N THR A 66 -12.82 -15.93 54.97
CA THR A 66 -13.71 -14.81 55.32
C THR A 66 -13.62 -13.68 54.29
N ALA A 67 -14.66 -12.84 54.22
CA ALA A 67 -14.67 -11.66 53.36
C ALA A 67 -13.44 -10.76 53.64
N SER A 68 -13.02 -10.63 54.90
CA SER A 68 -11.80 -9.87 55.27
C SER A 68 -10.55 -10.45 54.62
N THR A 69 -10.35 -11.79 54.76
CA THR A 69 -9.20 -12.45 54.18
C THR A 69 -9.10 -12.29 52.64
N ILE A 70 -10.26 -12.41 51.98
CA ILE A 70 -10.33 -12.22 50.52
C ILE A 70 -10.00 -10.76 50.15
N ASN A 71 -10.58 -9.79 50.88
CA ASN A 71 -10.35 -8.38 50.62
C ASN A 71 -8.90 -7.93 50.90
N ASP A 72 -8.25 -8.52 51.92
CA ASP A 72 -6.83 -8.29 52.22
C ASP A 72 -5.92 -8.83 51.11
N GLU A 73 -6.24 -9.99 50.52
CA GLU A 73 -5.50 -10.54 49.37
C GLU A 73 -5.70 -9.67 48.11
N LEU A 74 -6.89 -9.13 47.88
CA LEU A 74 -7.15 -8.19 46.79
C LEU A 74 -6.36 -6.89 47.00
N ARG A 75 -6.29 -6.34 48.23
CA ARG A 75 -5.48 -5.17 48.56
C ARG A 75 -4.00 -5.46 48.26
N LYS A 76 -3.50 -6.60 48.72
CA LYS A 76 -2.12 -7.03 48.44
C LYS A 76 -1.83 -7.11 46.94
N CYS A 77 -2.77 -7.60 46.12
CA CYS A 77 -2.63 -7.58 44.67
C CYS A 77 -2.51 -6.14 44.13
N LYS A 78 -3.32 -5.20 44.65
CA LYS A 78 -3.29 -3.80 44.25
C LYS A 78 -2.00 -3.10 44.64
N ASP A 79 -1.50 -3.32 45.84
CA ASP A 79 -0.22 -2.81 46.30
C ASP A 79 0.95 -3.38 45.48
N THR A 80 0.87 -4.68 45.17
CA THR A 80 1.90 -5.35 44.36
C THR A 80 1.98 -4.80 42.94
N ILE A 81 0.84 -4.55 42.29
CA ILE A 81 0.87 -3.97 40.92
C ILE A 81 1.41 -2.54 40.92
N ASP A 82 1.12 -1.78 41.96
CA ASP A 82 1.69 -0.43 42.11
C ASP A 82 3.22 -0.47 42.28
N MET A 83 3.74 -1.39 43.09
CA MET A 83 5.18 -1.63 43.20
C MET A 83 5.81 -2.08 41.89
N VAL A 84 5.12 -2.88 41.08
CA VAL A 84 5.59 -3.30 39.75
C VAL A 84 5.77 -2.08 38.83
N PHE A 85 4.78 -1.19 38.80
CA PHE A 85 4.89 0.01 37.96
C PHE A 85 5.91 1.01 38.51
N GLN A 86 6.02 1.18 39.84
CA GLN A 86 7.07 1.99 40.45
C GLN A 86 8.47 1.50 40.07
N TYR A 87 8.68 0.19 40.02
CA TYR A 87 9.94 -0.39 39.56
C TYR A 87 10.29 0.06 38.13
N TYR A 88 9.33 0.03 37.21
CA TYR A 88 9.53 0.47 35.83
C TYR A 88 9.71 2.00 35.72
N GLU A 89 8.97 2.77 36.52
CA GLU A 89 9.09 4.23 36.58
C GLU A 89 10.47 4.69 37.07
N VAL A 90 11.03 4.02 38.11
CA VAL A 90 12.38 4.30 38.65
C VAL A 90 13.46 3.93 37.63
N ASN A 91 13.25 2.87 36.84
CA ASN A 91 14.20 2.45 35.80
C ASN A 91 13.96 3.13 34.44
N ASP A 92 13.07 4.12 34.38
CA ASP A 92 12.69 4.89 33.19
C ASP A 92 12.34 4.03 31.97
N LYS A 93 11.67 2.89 32.23
CA LYS A 93 11.30 1.88 31.22
C LYS A 93 9.78 1.77 31.11
N ILE A 94 9.26 1.70 29.87
CA ILE A 94 7.85 1.36 29.60
C ILE A 94 7.76 -0.16 29.47
N PRO A 95 7.02 -0.86 30.39
CA PRO A 95 6.92 -2.30 30.34
C PRO A 95 5.94 -2.76 29.25
N THR A 96 6.15 -3.98 28.76
CA THR A 96 5.15 -4.75 28.00
C THR A 96 4.18 -5.46 28.96
N PRO A 97 2.97 -5.85 28.50
CA PRO A 97 2.03 -6.62 29.33
C PRO A 97 2.63 -7.92 29.89
N SER A 98 3.47 -8.61 29.13
CA SER A 98 4.14 -9.83 29.55
C SER A 98 5.16 -9.57 30.70
N GLU A 99 5.91 -8.50 30.62
CA GLU A 99 6.86 -8.09 31.68
C GLU A 99 6.14 -7.71 32.98
N VAL A 100 5.01 -6.97 32.86
CA VAL A 100 4.16 -6.64 34.02
C VAL A 100 3.61 -7.92 34.65
N GLN A 101 3.11 -8.86 33.84
CA GLN A 101 2.55 -10.13 34.34
C GLN A 101 3.58 -11.00 35.04
N GLN A 102 4.80 -11.07 34.46
CA GLN A 102 5.88 -11.86 35.03
C GLN A 102 6.34 -11.29 36.38
N LEU A 103 6.64 -9.99 36.42
CA LEU A 103 7.12 -9.35 37.66
C LEU A 103 6.03 -9.33 38.75
N PHE A 104 4.76 -9.22 38.38
CA PHE A 104 3.64 -9.35 39.33
C PHE A 104 3.60 -10.74 39.94
N LYS A 105 3.70 -11.81 39.14
CA LYS A 105 3.73 -13.19 39.64
C LYS A 105 4.91 -13.46 40.56
N GLU A 106 6.10 -12.99 40.19
CA GLU A 106 7.32 -13.13 41.00
C GLU A 106 7.17 -12.48 42.37
N ARG A 107 6.63 -11.25 42.39
CA ARG A 107 6.39 -10.53 43.67
C ARG A 107 5.30 -11.16 44.51
N MET A 108 4.22 -11.62 43.92
CA MET A 108 3.14 -12.32 44.64
C MET A 108 3.60 -13.63 45.24
N SER A 109 4.55 -14.33 44.61
CA SER A 109 5.17 -15.57 45.15
C SER A 109 6.27 -15.37 46.17
N GLY A 110 6.56 -14.10 46.56
CA GLY A 110 7.60 -13.80 47.53
C GLY A 110 9.03 -13.97 47.00
N ILE A 111 9.17 -14.20 45.71
CA ILE A 111 10.47 -14.23 45.04
C ILE A 111 10.91 -12.78 44.90
N LEU A 112 11.88 -12.34 45.70
CA LEU A 112 12.52 -11.04 45.48
C LEU A 112 13.10 -11.06 44.07
N PRO A 113 12.78 -10.04 43.23
CA PRO A 113 13.38 -9.96 41.93
C PRO A 113 14.90 -9.96 42.14
N LYS A 114 15.59 -10.91 41.53
CA LYS A 114 17.05 -10.82 41.40
C LYS A 114 17.31 -9.42 40.84
N ARG A 115 18.15 -8.67 41.53
CA ARG A 115 18.64 -7.37 41.00
C ARG A 115 18.95 -7.64 39.54
N PRO A 116 18.31 -6.95 38.55
CA PRO A 116 18.61 -7.24 37.17
C PRO A 116 20.12 -7.23 37.06
N GLU A 117 20.73 -8.37 36.72
CA GLU A 117 22.08 -8.32 36.22
C GLU A 117 22.05 -7.23 35.16
N PRO A 118 22.94 -6.23 35.21
CA PRO A 118 22.98 -5.20 34.17
C PRO A 118 22.98 -6.04 32.87
N GLU A 119 21.88 -5.95 32.10
CA GLU A 119 21.83 -6.59 30.77
C GLU A 119 23.20 -6.28 30.21
N LYS A 120 24.02 -7.33 29.99
CA LYS A 120 25.33 -7.15 29.34
C LYS A 120 24.92 -6.41 28.08
N LYS A 121 25.10 -5.06 28.11
CA LYS A 121 24.82 -4.18 26.97
C LYS A 121 25.43 -4.95 25.83
N LYS A 122 24.58 -5.57 24.97
CA LYS A 122 25.07 -6.14 23.72
C LYS A 122 25.98 -5.04 23.23
N ARG A 123 27.30 -5.27 23.25
CA ARG A 123 28.27 -4.28 22.79
C ARG A 123 27.64 -3.69 21.55
N GLU A 124 27.20 -2.44 21.61
CA GLU A 124 26.68 -1.75 20.44
C GLU A 124 27.77 -1.92 19.43
N GLN A 125 27.56 -2.85 18.50
CA GLN A 125 28.49 -3.01 17.41
C GLN A 125 28.46 -1.67 16.73
N LYS A 126 29.61 -0.96 16.76
CA LYS A 126 29.74 0.33 16.08
C LYS A 126 29.12 0.16 14.70
N PRO A 127 28.18 1.03 14.29
CA PRO A 127 27.56 0.92 12.99
C PRO A 127 28.62 0.75 11.91
N LYS A 128 28.39 -0.18 10.99
CA LYS A 128 29.37 -0.50 9.93
C LYS A 128 29.48 0.67 8.96
N GLU A 129 30.63 1.30 8.96
CA GLU A 129 31.01 2.27 7.93
C GLU A 129 31.11 1.56 6.58
N SER A 130 30.42 2.05 5.58
CA SER A 130 30.42 1.44 4.23
C SER A 130 30.03 2.47 3.17
N ASP A 131 30.56 2.30 1.99
CA ASP A 131 30.15 3.12 0.84
C ASP A 131 28.74 2.77 0.37
N ILE A 132 28.07 3.78 -0.20
CA ILE A 132 26.65 3.70 -0.56
C ILE A 132 26.37 2.61 -1.62
N LEU A 133 27.24 2.42 -2.60
CA LEU A 133 27.01 1.49 -3.72
C LEU A 133 27.12 0.05 -3.26
N THR A 134 28.14 -0.28 -2.47
CA THR A 134 28.32 -1.62 -1.88
C THR A 134 27.09 -2.02 -1.05
N VAL A 135 26.59 -1.09 -0.20
CA VAL A 135 25.44 -1.37 0.65
C VAL A 135 24.16 -1.43 -0.19
N PHE A 136 24.04 -0.62 -1.23
CA PHE A 136 22.89 -0.65 -2.15
C PHE A 136 22.78 -1.99 -2.91
N ASP A 137 23.90 -2.56 -3.31
CA ASP A 137 23.92 -3.87 -3.97
C ASP A 137 23.48 -5.00 -3.00
N VAL A 138 23.94 -4.95 -1.75
CA VAL A 138 23.48 -5.87 -0.70
C VAL A 138 21.99 -5.71 -0.43
N PHE A 139 21.49 -4.46 -0.35
CA PHE A 139 20.07 -4.16 -0.19
C PHE A 139 19.25 -4.75 -1.32
N THR A 140 19.65 -4.48 -2.56
CA THR A 140 18.91 -4.93 -3.75
C THR A 140 18.83 -6.45 -3.79
N ARG A 141 19.91 -7.16 -3.48
CA ARG A 141 19.93 -8.62 -3.41
C ARG A 141 19.06 -9.13 -2.27
N LYS A 142 19.33 -8.75 -1.01
CA LYS A 142 18.63 -9.26 0.18
C LYS A 142 17.13 -8.92 0.20
N SER A 143 16.80 -7.67 -0.14
CA SER A 143 15.39 -7.25 -0.16
C SER A 143 14.64 -7.83 -1.36
N GLY A 144 15.31 -8.00 -2.49
CA GLY A 144 14.77 -8.65 -3.66
C GLY A 144 14.42 -10.12 -3.42
N GLU A 145 15.35 -10.87 -2.84
CA GLU A 145 15.15 -12.27 -2.44
C GLU A 145 14.03 -12.40 -1.40
N LYS A 146 14.11 -11.62 -0.31
CA LYS A 146 13.13 -11.65 0.80
C LYS A 146 11.69 -11.35 0.34
N ASN A 147 11.53 -10.38 -0.57
CA ASN A 147 10.21 -9.90 -0.99
C ASN A 147 9.83 -10.39 -2.40
N ALA A 148 10.57 -11.34 -2.98
CA ALA A 148 10.35 -11.91 -4.30
C ALA A 148 10.08 -10.81 -5.37
N TRP A 149 11.00 -9.84 -5.50
CA TRP A 149 10.76 -8.71 -6.39
C TRP A 149 10.58 -9.13 -7.85
N ALA A 150 9.57 -8.55 -8.49
CA ALA A 150 9.42 -8.67 -9.91
C ALA A 150 10.59 -7.96 -10.67
N GLU A 151 10.91 -8.42 -11.88
CA GLU A 151 11.95 -7.87 -12.74
C GLU A 151 11.87 -6.34 -12.90
N ALA A 152 10.64 -5.80 -13.02
CA ALA A 152 10.41 -4.37 -13.09
C ALA A 152 10.85 -3.60 -11.83
N THR A 153 10.85 -4.23 -10.65
CA THR A 153 11.36 -3.64 -9.41
C THR A 153 12.88 -3.61 -9.40
N TYR A 154 13.53 -4.71 -9.81
CA TYR A 154 14.98 -4.73 -10.01
C TYR A 154 15.44 -3.67 -11.02
N ALA A 155 14.74 -3.51 -12.13
CA ALA A 155 15.05 -2.48 -13.14
C ALA A 155 14.94 -1.05 -12.58
N LYS A 156 13.96 -0.77 -11.71
CA LYS A 156 13.85 0.53 -11.02
C LYS A 156 15.03 0.77 -10.08
N MET A 157 15.44 -0.24 -9.33
CA MET A 157 16.59 -0.14 -8.41
C MET A 157 17.90 0.00 -9.19
N ALA A 158 18.09 -0.72 -10.29
CA ALA A 158 19.24 -0.55 -11.18
C ALA A 158 19.32 0.89 -11.73
N GLY A 159 18.18 1.47 -12.13
CA GLY A 159 18.11 2.86 -12.56
C GLY A 159 18.45 3.88 -11.45
N LEU A 160 18.09 3.60 -10.20
CA LEU A 160 18.48 4.43 -9.05
C LEU A 160 19.98 4.23 -8.73
N ARG A 161 20.47 2.99 -8.76
CA ARG A 161 21.90 2.67 -8.57
C ARG A 161 22.78 3.44 -9.54
N THR A 162 22.39 3.49 -10.83
CA THR A 162 23.11 4.25 -11.85
C THR A 162 23.18 5.74 -11.51
N ASP A 163 22.08 6.32 -10.99
CA ASP A 163 22.07 7.72 -10.59
C ASP A 163 22.97 7.97 -9.37
N ILE A 164 22.91 7.08 -8.38
CA ILE A 164 23.78 7.12 -7.20
C ILE A 164 25.25 7.03 -7.62
N ALA A 165 25.59 6.07 -8.51
CA ALA A 165 26.97 5.91 -8.98
C ALA A 165 27.49 7.13 -9.76
N SER A 166 26.59 7.82 -10.49
CA SER A 166 26.95 9.01 -11.24
C SER A 166 27.22 10.25 -10.36
N TYR A 167 26.53 10.35 -9.24
CA TYR A 167 26.64 11.51 -8.35
C TYR A 167 27.49 11.23 -7.09
N PHE A 168 27.38 10.04 -6.53
CA PHE A 168 28.05 9.61 -5.31
C PHE A 168 29.02 8.44 -5.54
N PRO A 169 30.08 8.58 -6.34
CA PRO A 169 30.90 7.42 -6.74
C PRO A 169 31.61 6.74 -5.56
N LYS A 170 31.86 7.45 -4.44
CA LYS A 170 32.64 6.94 -3.29
C LYS A 170 32.19 7.47 -1.93
N ILE A 171 30.95 7.98 -1.80
CA ILE A 171 30.47 8.54 -0.54
C ILE A 171 30.10 7.44 0.47
N LYS A 172 30.36 7.66 1.76
CA LYS A 172 29.87 6.80 2.82
C LYS A 172 28.43 7.17 3.20
N LEU A 173 27.68 6.20 3.71
CA LEU A 173 26.32 6.44 4.18
C LEU A 173 26.25 7.43 5.36
N SER A 174 27.30 7.50 6.17
CA SER A 174 27.44 8.45 7.28
C SER A 174 27.67 9.91 6.84
N GLU A 175 28.02 10.13 5.58
CA GLU A 175 28.30 11.45 4.99
C GLU A 175 27.10 12.03 4.22
N LEU A 176 25.96 11.32 4.15
CA LEU A 176 24.76 11.75 3.45
C LEU A 176 23.94 12.77 4.27
N ASP A 177 24.49 13.93 4.47
CA ASP A 177 23.81 15.05 5.13
C ASP A 177 22.72 15.69 4.25
N GLU A 178 22.08 16.74 4.74
CA GLU A 178 20.99 17.41 4.03
C GLU A 178 21.47 18.12 2.76
N ASP A 179 22.66 18.74 2.80
CA ASP A 179 23.25 19.44 1.67
C ASP A 179 23.58 18.46 0.54
N THR A 180 24.15 17.33 0.89
CA THR A 180 24.49 16.25 -0.03
C THR A 180 23.23 15.66 -0.71
N LEU A 181 22.16 15.45 0.05
CA LEU A 181 20.86 14.99 -0.49
C LEU A 181 20.22 16.07 -1.37
N THR A 182 20.33 17.34 -1.01
CA THR A 182 19.85 18.48 -1.82
C THR A 182 20.64 18.59 -3.12
N GLY A 183 21.95 18.42 -3.08
CA GLY A 183 22.81 18.38 -4.26
C GLY A 183 22.42 17.24 -5.22
N PHE A 184 22.06 16.06 -4.69
CA PHE A 184 21.59 14.96 -5.51
C PHE A 184 20.27 15.28 -6.24
N ILE A 185 19.33 16.00 -5.57
CA ILE A 185 18.12 16.48 -6.23
C ILE A 185 18.45 17.44 -7.37
N THR A 186 19.37 18.37 -7.13
CA THR A 186 19.80 19.33 -8.15
C THR A 186 20.43 18.63 -9.34
N TYR A 187 21.32 17.67 -9.10
CA TYR A 187 21.87 16.81 -10.16
C TYR A 187 20.78 16.10 -10.97
N LEU A 188 19.84 15.44 -10.29
CA LEU A 188 18.73 14.74 -10.96
C LEU A 188 17.86 15.68 -11.78
N ARG A 189 17.67 16.90 -11.31
CA ARG A 189 16.82 17.91 -11.94
C ARG A 189 17.52 18.60 -13.11
N ASP A 190 18.78 18.99 -12.99
CA ASP A 190 19.41 19.95 -13.87
C ASP A 190 20.57 19.41 -14.71
N GLU A 191 21.21 18.31 -14.28
CA GLU A 191 22.46 17.81 -14.91
C GLU A 191 22.30 16.43 -15.52
N LYS A 192 21.42 15.60 -14.95
CA LYS A 192 21.28 14.22 -15.41
C LYS A 192 20.94 14.13 -16.88
N LYS A 193 21.82 13.50 -17.67
CA LYS A 193 21.59 13.19 -19.09
C LYS A 193 20.68 11.97 -19.25
N ILE A 194 19.59 12.14 -20.01
CA ILE A 194 18.67 11.07 -20.35
C ILE A 194 18.91 10.71 -21.81
N LEU A 195 19.56 9.57 -22.00
CA LEU A 195 19.78 9.04 -23.34
C LEU A 195 18.47 8.51 -23.91
N PRO A 196 18.17 8.74 -25.18
CA PRO A 196 17.03 8.12 -25.86
C PRO A 196 17.18 6.59 -25.81
N SER A 197 16.06 5.88 -25.64
CA SER A 197 16.06 4.42 -25.67
C SER A 197 16.66 3.91 -26.99
N ARG A 198 17.52 2.90 -26.92
CA ARG A 198 18.04 2.25 -28.13
C ARG A 198 16.87 1.71 -28.96
N LYS A 199 16.75 2.17 -30.23
CA LYS A 199 15.81 1.56 -31.17
C LYS A 199 16.24 0.10 -31.40
N LYS A 200 15.28 -0.83 -31.43
CA LYS A 200 15.58 -2.21 -31.79
C LYS A 200 15.99 -2.26 -33.26
N LYS A 201 16.99 -3.15 -33.57
CA LYS A 201 17.46 -3.44 -34.91
C LYS A 201 16.27 -3.70 -35.84
N GLY A 202 16.05 -2.87 -36.88
CA GLY A 202 14.98 -3.03 -37.87
C GLY A 202 14.02 -1.84 -38.04
N GLU A 203 14.13 -0.74 -37.28
CA GLU A 203 13.40 0.50 -37.55
C GLU A 203 14.22 1.43 -38.43
N GLU A 204 13.74 1.72 -39.66
CA GLU A 204 14.39 2.65 -40.58
C GLU A 204 14.55 4.04 -39.96
N GLU A 205 15.73 4.62 -40.06
CA GLU A 205 16.02 5.98 -39.63
C GLU A 205 15.29 6.98 -40.51
N LYS A 206 14.22 7.58 -40.04
CA LYS A 206 13.76 8.88 -40.58
C LYS A 206 14.85 9.90 -40.24
N LYS A 207 15.49 10.49 -41.27
CA LYS A 207 16.69 11.35 -41.20
C LYS A 207 16.59 12.60 -40.30
N GLU A 208 15.45 12.89 -39.65
CA GLU A 208 15.25 14.11 -38.85
C GLU A 208 15.30 13.95 -37.35
N ASP A 209 15.29 12.73 -36.81
CA ASP A 209 15.39 12.50 -35.37
C ASP A 209 16.87 12.41 -34.91
N LYS A 210 17.60 13.51 -34.98
CA LYS A 210 18.82 13.67 -34.18
C LYS A 210 18.41 13.48 -32.73
N LYS A 211 18.79 12.35 -32.13
CA LYS A 211 18.48 11.93 -30.75
C LYS A 211 18.80 13.06 -29.75
N LYS A 212 17.86 13.96 -29.48
CA LYS A 212 18.06 15.04 -28.51
C LYS A 212 18.20 14.43 -27.13
N VAL A 213 19.41 14.50 -26.56
CA VAL A 213 19.66 14.17 -25.16
C VAL A 213 18.80 15.11 -24.31
N ARG A 214 17.90 14.55 -23.53
CA ARG A 214 17.13 15.37 -22.57
C ARG A 214 17.93 15.54 -21.30
N ILE A 215 17.94 16.74 -20.73
CA ILE A 215 18.64 17.04 -19.48
C ILE A 215 17.60 17.19 -18.37
N GLY A 216 17.84 16.46 -17.29
CA GLY A 216 17.10 16.55 -16.05
C GLY A 216 15.73 15.84 -16.03
N LEU A 217 15.29 15.50 -14.85
CA LEU A 217 14.04 14.82 -14.56
C LEU A 217 12.97 15.82 -14.08
N ASN A 218 11.71 15.49 -14.28
CA ASN A 218 10.60 16.22 -13.66
C ASN A 218 10.44 15.85 -12.16
N ASN A 219 9.77 16.73 -11.41
CA ASN A 219 9.59 16.58 -9.96
C ASN A 219 8.93 15.24 -9.56
N SER A 220 7.96 14.75 -10.34
CA SER A 220 7.27 13.51 -10.02
C SER A 220 8.17 12.27 -10.16
N THR A 221 9.16 12.31 -11.07
CA THR A 221 10.15 11.25 -11.22
C THR A 221 11.21 11.33 -10.12
N ILE A 222 11.67 12.56 -9.78
CA ILE A 222 12.60 12.79 -8.67
C ILE A 222 11.99 12.28 -7.37
N LYS A 223 10.74 12.63 -7.07
CA LYS A 223 10.05 12.16 -5.86
C LYS A 223 10.06 10.64 -5.72
N LYS A 224 9.74 9.91 -6.79
CA LYS A 224 9.79 8.45 -6.76
C LYS A 224 11.18 7.89 -6.53
N LYS A 225 12.22 8.55 -7.05
CA LYS A 225 13.61 8.14 -6.80
C LYS A 225 14.00 8.40 -5.34
N LEU A 226 13.58 9.52 -4.76
CA LEU A 226 13.80 9.82 -3.35
C LEU A 226 13.06 8.87 -2.42
N GLU A 227 11.83 8.48 -2.75
CA GLU A 227 11.09 7.46 -2.00
C GLU A 227 11.85 6.12 -1.96
N ASN A 228 12.40 5.69 -3.09
CA ASN A 228 13.21 4.49 -3.17
C ASN A 228 14.56 4.64 -2.44
N LEU A 229 15.21 5.81 -2.53
CA LEU A 229 16.44 6.11 -1.78
C LEU A 229 16.17 6.08 -0.27
N THR A 230 15.10 6.72 0.18
CA THR A 230 14.70 6.70 1.60
C THR A 230 14.39 5.29 2.09
N TRP A 231 13.75 4.46 1.27
CA TRP A 231 13.53 3.04 1.59
C TRP A 231 14.85 2.30 1.79
N PHE A 232 15.81 2.49 0.88
CA PHE A 232 17.14 1.91 1.00
C PHE A 232 17.87 2.39 2.26
N LEU A 233 17.88 3.71 2.56
CA LEU A 233 18.56 4.26 3.72
C LEU A 233 17.96 3.77 5.06
N ARG A 234 16.62 3.62 5.11
CA ARG A 234 15.94 2.99 6.26
C ARG A 234 16.39 1.54 6.44
N TRP A 235 16.41 0.78 5.35
CA TRP A 235 16.86 -0.60 5.40
C TRP A 235 18.33 -0.70 5.84
N ALA A 236 19.21 0.15 5.34
CA ALA A 236 20.63 0.17 5.70
C ALA A 236 20.79 0.43 7.21
N ARG A 237 20.12 1.44 7.75
CA ARG A 237 20.10 1.73 9.20
C ARG A 237 19.63 0.50 10.00
N ASP A 238 18.54 -0.09 9.61
CA ASP A 238 17.92 -1.22 10.33
C ASP A 238 18.77 -2.49 10.25
N ASN A 239 19.72 -2.56 9.31
CA ASN A 239 20.72 -3.62 9.18
C ASN A 239 22.11 -3.25 9.77
N GLY A 240 22.18 -2.20 10.58
CA GLY A 240 23.37 -1.84 11.39
C GLY A 240 24.45 -1.09 10.61
N TYR A 241 24.13 -0.47 9.47
CA TYR A 241 25.05 0.44 8.78
C TYR A 241 24.99 1.84 9.39
N ALA A 242 26.13 2.54 9.41
CA ALA A 242 26.21 3.93 9.82
C ALA A 242 25.59 4.82 8.74
N VAL A 243 24.35 5.27 8.98
CA VAL A 243 23.62 6.15 8.05
C VAL A 243 23.43 7.51 8.72
N HIS A 244 23.77 8.60 8.02
CA HIS A 244 23.54 9.95 8.52
C HIS A 244 22.05 10.18 8.84
N PRO A 245 21.68 10.77 9.97
CA PRO A 245 20.30 10.89 10.41
C PRO A 245 19.42 11.81 9.55
N ALA A 246 20.02 12.70 8.76
CA ALA A 246 19.32 13.69 7.92
C ALA A 246 18.22 13.08 7.03
N PHE A 247 18.39 11.86 6.52
CA PHE A 247 17.37 11.22 5.67
C PHE A 247 16.01 11.04 6.35
N LYS A 248 15.94 11.10 7.70
CA LYS A 248 14.67 10.94 8.45
C LYS A 248 13.79 12.18 8.33
N THR A 249 14.40 13.34 8.35
CA THR A 249 13.75 14.66 8.31
C THR A 249 13.72 15.27 6.92
N PHE A 250 14.59 14.80 6.03
CA PHE A 250 14.69 15.28 4.66
C PHE A 250 13.40 15.05 3.87
N SER A 251 12.61 16.11 3.72
CA SER A 251 11.32 16.09 3.02
C SER A 251 11.21 17.31 2.10
N PRO A 252 11.90 17.30 0.95
CA PRO A 252 11.88 18.41 0.03
C PRO A 252 10.51 18.62 -0.59
N THR A 253 10.06 19.88 -0.63
CA THR A 253 8.81 20.25 -1.29
C THR A 253 8.99 20.26 -2.80
N LEU A 254 8.50 19.24 -3.48
CA LEU A 254 8.50 19.13 -4.94
C LEU A 254 7.09 19.38 -5.48
N LYS A 255 6.89 20.53 -6.17
CA LYS A 255 5.60 20.84 -6.81
C LYS A 255 5.19 19.72 -7.76
N GLN A 256 3.96 19.25 -7.62
CA GLN A 256 3.37 18.24 -8.49
C GLN A 256 1.98 18.67 -8.92
N THR A 257 1.59 18.26 -10.10
CA THR A 257 0.20 18.35 -10.57
C THR A 257 -0.48 17.01 -10.45
N GLN A 258 -1.77 17.03 -10.21
CA GLN A 258 -2.60 15.85 -10.41
C GLN A 258 -2.50 15.42 -11.87
N LYS A 259 -2.24 14.14 -12.11
CA LYS A 259 -2.15 13.63 -13.48
C LYS A 259 -3.52 13.66 -14.14
N ALA A 260 -3.58 14.22 -15.35
CA ALA A 260 -4.77 14.12 -16.17
C ALA A 260 -5.15 12.63 -16.37
N ILE A 261 -6.40 12.32 -16.09
CA ILE A 261 -6.95 10.98 -16.33
C ILE A 261 -7.43 10.97 -17.78
N VAL A 262 -6.70 10.28 -18.63
CA VAL A 262 -7.11 10.05 -20.02
C VAL A 262 -8.03 8.85 -20.06
N TYR A 263 -9.26 9.05 -20.53
CA TYR A 263 -10.29 8.02 -20.77
C TYR A 263 -10.99 8.33 -22.10
N LEU A 264 -11.74 7.38 -22.63
CA LEU A 264 -12.49 7.55 -23.88
C LEU A 264 -13.95 7.89 -23.59
N THR A 265 -14.53 8.79 -24.37
CA THR A 265 -15.97 9.10 -24.34
C THR A 265 -16.78 7.99 -25.02
N LYS A 266 -18.10 8.03 -24.93
CA LYS A 266 -18.98 7.06 -25.61
C LYS A 266 -18.83 7.13 -27.13
N GLU A 267 -18.72 8.33 -27.66
CA GLU A 267 -18.54 8.60 -29.08
C GLU A 267 -17.18 8.09 -29.58
N GLU A 268 -16.12 8.28 -28.79
CA GLU A 268 -14.78 7.75 -29.11
C GLU A 268 -14.75 6.22 -29.07
N LEU A 269 -15.42 5.61 -28.08
CA LEU A 269 -15.57 4.15 -28.02
C LEU A 269 -16.36 3.60 -29.23
N ALA A 270 -17.42 4.30 -29.63
CA ALA A 270 -18.19 3.94 -30.82
C ALA A 270 -17.33 4.00 -32.09
N ARG A 271 -16.56 5.08 -32.28
CA ARG A 271 -15.65 5.22 -33.43
C ARG A 271 -14.64 4.07 -33.48
N ILE A 272 -14.03 3.69 -32.35
CA ILE A 272 -13.10 2.53 -32.29
C ILE A 272 -13.82 1.23 -32.63
N ARG A 273 -15.02 1.00 -32.08
CA ARG A 273 -15.82 -0.20 -32.31
C ARG A 273 -16.16 -0.39 -33.79
N ASP A 274 -16.58 0.71 -34.42
CA ASP A 274 -17.19 0.72 -35.74
C ASP A 274 -16.15 0.83 -36.89
N LEU A 275 -14.84 0.92 -36.56
CA LEU A 275 -13.78 0.85 -37.56
C LEU A 275 -13.83 -0.47 -38.34
N ASP A 276 -13.81 -0.40 -39.65
CA ASP A 276 -13.54 -1.59 -40.47
C ASP A 276 -12.06 -1.93 -40.42
N LEU A 277 -11.76 -3.01 -39.70
CA LEU A 277 -10.40 -3.52 -39.50
C LEU A 277 -10.25 -4.94 -40.04
N SER A 278 -11.14 -5.35 -40.98
CA SER A 278 -11.14 -6.69 -41.56
C SER A 278 -9.76 -7.02 -42.14
N GLY A 279 -9.16 -8.13 -41.67
CA GLY A 279 -7.84 -8.58 -42.10
C GLY A 279 -6.66 -7.73 -41.55
N SER A 280 -6.92 -6.69 -40.76
CA SER A 280 -5.90 -5.85 -40.16
C SER A 280 -5.32 -6.43 -38.87
N LYS A 281 -4.02 -6.20 -38.62
CA LYS A 281 -3.38 -6.51 -37.33
C LYS A 281 -3.95 -5.69 -36.17
N LEU A 282 -4.74 -4.65 -36.46
CA LEU A 282 -5.38 -3.80 -35.45
C LEU A 282 -6.72 -4.37 -34.96
N ASP A 283 -7.34 -5.30 -35.70
CA ASP A 283 -8.61 -5.92 -35.29
C ASP A 283 -8.52 -6.61 -33.91
N PRO A 284 -7.56 -7.52 -33.65
CA PRO A 284 -7.41 -8.09 -32.31
C PRO A 284 -6.95 -7.07 -31.25
N VAL A 285 -6.25 -6.03 -31.63
CA VAL A 285 -5.85 -4.93 -30.72
C VAL A 285 -7.09 -4.16 -30.24
N ARG A 286 -8.01 -3.83 -31.17
CA ARG A 286 -9.32 -3.23 -30.86
C ARG A 286 -10.08 -4.09 -29.86
N ASP A 287 -10.21 -5.36 -30.16
CA ASP A 287 -11.00 -6.28 -29.34
C ASP A 287 -10.45 -6.40 -27.91
N ILE A 288 -9.14 -6.60 -27.74
CA ILE A 288 -8.49 -6.65 -26.42
C ILE A 288 -8.69 -5.32 -25.67
N PHE A 289 -8.57 -4.19 -26.38
CA PHE A 289 -8.73 -2.89 -25.74
C PHE A 289 -10.17 -2.64 -25.31
N LEU A 290 -11.17 -2.93 -26.18
CA LEU A 290 -12.58 -2.84 -25.82
C LEU A 290 -12.91 -3.82 -24.70
N PHE A 291 -12.36 -5.03 -24.72
CA PHE A 291 -12.54 -5.96 -23.61
C PHE A 291 -12.10 -5.34 -22.27
N CYS A 292 -10.94 -4.67 -22.23
CA CYS A 292 -10.49 -3.95 -21.04
C CYS A 292 -11.38 -2.74 -20.67
N CYS A 293 -11.97 -2.08 -21.68
CA CYS A 293 -12.92 -0.96 -21.47
C CYS A 293 -14.24 -1.42 -20.86
N PHE A 294 -14.65 -2.66 -21.10
CA PHE A 294 -15.95 -3.20 -20.67
C PHE A 294 -15.86 -4.25 -19.54
N SER A 295 -14.64 -4.69 -19.17
CA SER A 295 -14.42 -5.64 -18.08
C SER A 295 -13.65 -5.09 -16.90
N SER A 296 -13.16 -3.87 -16.97
CA SER A 296 -12.24 -3.29 -15.98
C SER A 296 -10.85 -3.91 -15.88
N LEU A 297 -10.59 -5.04 -16.52
CA LEU A 297 -9.31 -5.75 -16.37
C LEU A 297 -8.10 -4.88 -16.75
N ARG A 298 -7.00 -5.06 -16.01
CA ARG A 298 -5.72 -4.56 -16.48
C ARG A 298 -5.27 -5.40 -17.67
N HIS A 299 -4.54 -4.81 -18.60
CA HIS A 299 -4.02 -5.55 -19.76
C HIS A 299 -3.23 -6.81 -19.34
N SER A 300 -2.46 -6.76 -18.25
CA SER A 300 -1.76 -7.95 -17.74
C SER A 300 -2.70 -9.08 -17.35
N ASP A 301 -3.85 -8.75 -16.80
CA ASP A 301 -4.83 -9.71 -16.33
C ASP A 301 -5.64 -10.26 -17.55
N ALA A 302 -6.01 -9.38 -18.50
CA ALA A 302 -6.61 -9.78 -19.77
C ALA A 302 -5.67 -10.65 -20.62
N TYR A 303 -4.37 -10.34 -20.67
CA TYR A 303 -3.34 -11.13 -21.37
C TYR A 303 -3.23 -12.55 -20.83
N ASN A 304 -3.44 -12.75 -19.53
CA ASN A 304 -3.33 -14.06 -18.88
C ASN A 304 -4.68 -14.72 -18.60
N LEU A 305 -5.79 -14.11 -19.02
CA LEU A 305 -7.13 -14.67 -18.87
C LEU A 305 -7.21 -16.01 -19.62
N ARG A 306 -7.57 -17.07 -18.92
CA ARG A 306 -7.75 -18.40 -19.48
C ARG A 306 -9.22 -18.68 -19.75
N ARG A 307 -9.50 -19.62 -20.66
CA ARG A 307 -10.87 -20.07 -20.89
C ARG A 307 -11.49 -20.69 -19.64
N SER A 308 -10.68 -21.35 -18.82
CA SER A 308 -11.11 -21.93 -17.54
C SER A 308 -11.57 -20.90 -16.51
N ASP A 309 -11.16 -19.63 -16.65
CA ASP A 309 -11.56 -18.56 -15.73
C ASP A 309 -12.96 -18.02 -16.06
N ILE A 310 -13.53 -18.37 -17.22
CA ILE A 310 -14.83 -17.93 -17.69
C ILE A 310 -15.89 -18.92 -17.21
N LYS A 311 -16.86 -18.44 -16.40
CA LYS A 311 -17.90 -19.23 -15.73
C LYS A 311 -19.30 -18.82 -16.19
N GLY A 312 -19.62 -19.06 -17.46
CA GLY A 312 -20.91 -18.70 -18.04
C GLY A 312 -21.10 -17.20 -18.18
N ASP A 313 -21.72 -16.55 -17.23
CA ASP A 313 -22.07 -15.12 -17.23
C ASP A 313 -21.07 -14.21 -16.50
N HIS A 314 -20.04 -14.78 -15.87
CA HIS A 314 -18.98 -14.05 -15.18
C HIS A 314 -17.62 -14.68 -15.44
N MET A 315 -16.57 -13.97 -15.02
CA MET A 315 -15.20 -14.48 -15.00
C MET A 315 -14.57 -14.25 -13.63
N ASP A 316 -13.84 -15.27 -13.15
CA ASP A 316 -13.09 -15.24 -11.91
C ASP A 316 -11.60 -15.07 -12.20
N VAL A 317 -11.04 -13.95 -11.82
CA VAL A 317 -9.66 -13.59 -12.18
C VAL A 317 -8.85 -13.30 -10.91
N THR A 318 -7.73 -14.00 -10.75
CA THR A 318 -6.72 -13.63 -9.78
C THR A 318 -5.78 -12.61 -10.40
N THR A 319 -5.79 -11.39 -9.89
CA THR A 319 -4.99 -10.28 -10.44
C THR A 319 -3.49 -10.51 -10.22
N ILE A 320 -2.68 -10.31 -11.27
CA ILE A 320 -1.23 -10.55 -11.21
C ILE A 320 -0.53 -9.56 -10.26
N LYS A 321 -1.00 -8.32 -10.20
CA LYS A 321 -0.30 -7.27 -9.45
C LYS A 321 -0.51 -7.32 -7.95
N THR A 322 -1.70 -7.69 -7.51
CA THR A 322 -2.11 -7.63 -6.09
C THR A 322 -2.51 -8.99 -5.52
N ALA A 323 -2.56 -10.02 -6.37
CA ALA A 323 -3.03 -11.37 -6.03
C ALA A 323 -4.47 -11.40 -5.45
N ASP A 324 -5.26 -10.35 -5.71
CA ASP A 324 -6.67 -10.33 -5.33
C ASP A 324 -7.50 -11.17 -6.30
N SER A 325 -8.45 -11.94 -5.79
CA SER A 325 -9.45 -12.61 -6.60
C SER A 325 -10.64 -11.67 -6.81
N VAL A 326 -11.00 -11.45 -8.07
CA VAL A 326 -12.15 -10.61 -8.46
C VAL A 326 -13.08 -11.41 -9.37
N SER A 327 -14.38 -11.33 -9.10
CA SER A 327 -15.43 -11.86 -9.98
C SER A 327 -16.03 -10.69 -10.75
N ILE A 328 -16.10 -10.82 -12.07
CA ILE A 328 -16.54 -9.75 -12.96
C ILE A 328 -17.61 -10.32 -13.89
N GLU A 329 -18.79 -9.74 -13.85
CA GLU A 329 -19.91 -10.11 -14.71
C GLU A 329 -19.62 -9.73 -16.16
N LEU A 330 -20.01 -10.59 -17.10
CA LEU A 330 -19.84 -10.41 -18.53
C LEU A 330 -21.03 -9.67 -19.13
N ASN A 331 -20.76 -8.52 -19.75
CA ASN A 331 -21.74 -7.82 -20.59
C ASN A 331 -21.69 -8.29 -22.05
N ASP A 332 -22.62 -7.83 -22.87
CA ASP A 332 -22.75 -8.29 -24.27
C ASP A 332 -21.49 -8.05 -25.10
N THR A 333 -20.80 -6.93 -24.90
CA THR A 333 -19.52 -6.63 -25.59
C THR A 333 -18.43 -7.63 -25.22
N THR A 334 -18.26 -7.94 -23.95
CA THR A 334 -17.26 -8.91 -23.50
C THR A 334 -17.61 -10.32 -23.95
N LYS A 335 -18.89 -10.69 -23.91
CA LYS A 335 -19.38 -11.98 -24.42
C LYS A 335 -19.12 -12.12 -25.92
N ALA A 336 -19.43 -11.11 -26.72
CA ALA A 336 -19.19 -11.11 -28.15
C ALA A 336 -17.72 -11.27 -28.52
N ILE A 337 -16.83 -10.56 -27.79
CA ILE A 337 -15.38 -10.67 -28.00
C ILE A 337 -14.90 -12.08 -27.63
N LEU A 338 -15.31 -12.62 -26.49
CA LEU A 338 -14.95 -13.99 -26.08
C LEU A 338 -15.46 -15.04 -27.07
N ALA A 339 -16.66 -14.88 -27.59
CA ALA A 339 -17.25 -15.77 -28.60
C ALA A 339 -16.44 -15.76 -29.91
N LYS A 340 -15.95 -14.57 -30.36
CA LYS A 340 -15.10 -14.44 -31.54
C LYS A 340 -13.82 -15.27 -31.45
N TYR A 341 -13.25 -15.42 -30.26
CA TYR A 341 -11.98 -16.13 -30.04
C TYR A 341 -12.15 -17.52 -29.41
N LYS A 342 -13.38 -18.00 -29.24
CA LYS A 342 -13.67 -19.25 -28.53
C LYS A 342 -12.92 -20.45 -29.11
N ASP A 343 -12.89 -20.58 -30.44
CA ASP A 343 -12.30 -21.72 -31.13
C ASP A 343 -10.90 -21.43 -31.67
N VAL A 344 -10.33 -20.25 -31.40
CA VAL A 344 -8.99 -19.88 -31.83
C VAL A 344 -7.96 -20.36 -30.78
N PRO A 345 -7.04 -21.28 -31.12
CA PRO A 345 -6.06 -21.80 -30.17
C PRO A 345 -5.01 -20.73 -29.84
N PHE A 346 -4.82 -20.42 -28.55
CA PHE A 346 -3.76 -19.57 -28.06
C PHE A 346 -2.86 -20.31 -27.05
N PRO A 347 -1.55 -20.00 -26.98
CA PRO A 347 -0.64 -20.62 -26.03
C PRO A 347 -1.13 -20.45 -24.59
N GLY A 348 -1.12 -21.53 -23.78
CA GLY A 348 -1.51 -21.53 -22.39
C GLY A 348 -3.03 -21.38 -22.17
N ASP A 349 -3.84 -21.83 -23.13
CA ASP A 349 -5.31 -21.79 -23.11
C ASP A 349 -5.90 -20.40 -22.84
N ARG A 350 -5.26 -19.35 -23.38
CA ARG A 350 -5.75 -17.98 -23.24
C ARG A 350 -7.05 -17.76 -23.95
N ALA A 351 -7.91 -16.95 -23.35
CA ALA A 351 -9.19 -16.57 -23.92
C ALA A 351 -9.09 -15.47 -24.98
N LEU A 352 -8.00 -14.69 -24.97
CA LEU A 352 -7.77 -13.54 -25.85
C LEU A 352 -6.40 -13.64 -26.55
N PRO A 353 -6.23 -12.97 -27.71
CA PRO A 353 -4.95 -12.92 -28.43
C PRO A 353 -3.79 -12.41 -27.57
N PRO A 354 -2.61 -13.06 -27.56
CA PRO A 354 -1.52 -12.76 -26.65
C PRO A 354 -0.64 -11.58 -27.13
N TYR A 355 -1.14 -10.36 -27.11
CA TYR A 355 -0.36 -9.18 -27.43
C TYR A 355 0.37 -8.66 -26.19
N THR A 356 1.70 -8.49 -26.30
CA THR A 356 2.51 -7.89 -25.21
C THR A 356 2.10 -6.44 -24.95
N ASN A 357 2.31 -5.96 -23.72
CA ASN A 357 1.96 -4.57 -23.35
C ASN A 357 2.65 -3.52 -24.24
N GLN A 358 3.89 -3.79 -24.70
CA GLN A 358 4.60 -2.88 -25.61
C GLN A 358 3.95 -2.86 -27.00
N ALA A 359 3.61 -4.04 -27.55
CA ALA A 359 2.93 -4.14 -28.83
C ALA A 359 1.57 -3.45 -28.77
N MET A 360 0.76 -3.75 -27.73
CA MET A 360 -0.54 -3.10 -27.51
C MET A 360 -0.42 -1.57 -27.48
N ASN A 361 0.48 -1.01 -26.65
CA ASN A 361 0.63 0.44 -26.54
C ASN A 361 1.06 1.12 -27.86
N ARG A 362 1.81 0.42 -28.72
CA ARG A 362 2.17 0.93 -30.04
C ARG A 362 0.96 0.91 -30.96
N SER A 363 0.31 -0.23 -31.09
CA SER A 363 -0.84 -0.42 -32.00
C SER A 363 -2.07 0.36 -31.56
N LEU A 364 -2.24 0.62 -30.24
CA LEU A 364 -3.30 1.48 -29.74
C LEU A 364 -3.19 2.92 -30.22
N LYS A 365 -2.00 3.43 -30.44
CA LYS A 365 -1.81 4.77 -30.99
C LYS A 365 -2.28 4.83 -32.45
N ASP A 366 -1.88 3.84 -33.24
CA ASP A 366 -2.29 3.71 -34.62
C ASP A 366 -3.83 3.55 -34.71
N LEU A 367 -4.41 2.71 -33.87
CA LEU A 367 -5.85 2.50 -33.78
C LEU A 367 -6.62 3.79 -33.41
N CYS A 368 -6.15 4.50 -32.39
CA CYS A 368 -6.78 5.74 -31.93
C CYS A 368 -6.62 6.89 -32.93
N GLN A 369 -5.53 6.90 -33.69
CA GLN A 369 -5.31 7.85 -34.76
C GLN A 369 -6.26 7.59 -35.93
N LEU A 370 -6.47 6.32 -36.32
CA LEU A 370 -7.47 5.93 -37.31
C LEU A 370 -8.90 6.25 -36.87
N ALA A 371 -9.19 6.16 -35.59
CA ALA A 371 -10.47 6.52 -35.00
C ALA A 371 -10.65 8.04 -34.79
N GLU A 372 -9.69 8.86 -35.25
CA GLU A 372 -9.70 10.32 -35.14
C GLU A 372 -9.89 10.82 -33.71
N ILE A 373 -9.21 10.20 -32.74
CA ILE A 373 -9.24 10.61 -31.32
C ILE A 373 -8.23 11.73 -31.10
N ASN A 374 -8.51 12.90 -31.63
CA ASN A 374 -7.58 14.02 -31.75
C ASN A 374 -7.77 15.13 -30.69
N GLU A 375 -8.70 14.97 -29.73
CA GLU A 375 -8.92 15.96 -28.68
C GLU A 375 -7.60 16.44 -28.05
N PRO A 376 -7.33 17.75 -27.97
CA PRO A 376 -6.08 18.26 -27.41
C PRO A 376 -6.10 18.15 -25.88
N ILE A 377 -5.18 17.39 -25.31
CA ILE A 377 -5.02 17.22 -23.85
C ILE A 377 -3.78 17.98 -23.38
N ARG A 378 -3.98 18.90 -22.44
CA ARG A 378 -2.90 19.64 -21.79
C ARG A 378 -2.29 18.79 -20.67
N ILE A 379 -0.98 18.57 -20.74
CA ILE A 379 -0.19 17.93 -19.69
C ILE A 379 0.69 18.97 -19.03
N THR A 380 0.45 19.22 -17.75
CA THR A 380 1.28 20.11 -16.92
C THR A 380 2.27 19.30 -16.12
N THR A 381 3.54 19.65 -16.21
CA THR A 381 4.63 19.08 -15.40
C THR A 381 5.41 20.20 -14.72
N PHE A 382 6.15 19.85 -13.66
CA PHE A 382 7.06 20.76 -12.99
C PHE A 382 8.48 20.23 -13.03
N LYS A 383 9.42 21.13 -13.32
CA LYS A 383 10.86 20.90 -13.14
C LYS A 383 11.35 21.97 -12.14
N GLY A 384 11.64 21.56 -10.90
CA GLY A 384 11.77 22.51 -9.79
C GLY A 384 10.51 23.35 -9.61
N ASN A 385 10.63 24.67 -9.67
CA ASN A 385 9.50 25.62 -9.63
C ASN A 385 8.95 25.99 -11.02
N VAL A 386 9.62 25.57 -12.09
CA VAL A 386 9.22 25.92 -13.45
C VAL A 386 8.10 25.00 -13.91
N ARG A 387 6.96 25.61 -14.24
CA ARG A 387 5.83 24.93 -14.88
C ARG A 387 6.10 24.76 -16.36
N LYS A 388 5.83 23.55 -16.86
CA LYS A 388 5.90 23.22 -18.28
C LYS A 388 4.58 22.60 -18.72
N ASP A 389 3.88 23.28 -19.60
CA ASP A 389 2.66 22.80 -20.25
C ASP A 389 3.01 22.28 -21.65
N THR A 390 2.48 21.11 -21.97
CA THR A 390 2.54 20.53 -23.33
C THR A 390 1.14 20.10 -23.72
N VAL A 391 0.78 20.33 -24.97
CA VAL A 391 -0.51 19.87 -25.51
C VAL A 391 -0.22 18.69 -26.44
N HIS A 392 -0.96 17.61 -26.25
CA HIS A 392 -0.85 16.40 -27.03
C HIS A 392 -2.22 16.00 -27.56
N PRO A 393 -2.32 15.49 -28.78
CA PRO A 393 -3.56 14.86 -29.22
C PRO A 393 -3.83 13.63 -28.34
N LYS A 394 -5.08 13.40 -28.02
CA LYS A 394 -5.48 12.35 -27.05
C LYS A 394 -4.95 10.96 -27.42
N TRP A 395 -4.91 10.63 -28.72
CA TRP A 395 -4.39 9.36 -29.21
C TRP A 395 -2.94 9.08 -28.75
N GLU A 396 -2.08 10.09 -28.64
CA GLU A 396 -0.72 9.93 -28.11
C GLU A 396 -0.66 9.48 -26.66
N LEU A 397 -1.70 9.82 -25.88
CA LEU A 397 -1.79 9.58 -24.46
C LEU A 397 -2.55 8.30 -24.12
N VAL A 398 -3.28 7.73 -25.10
CA VAL A 398 -3.97 6.45 -24.92
C VAL A 398 -2.95 5.32 -24.80
N GLY A 399 -3.21 4.43 -23.85
CA GLY A 399 -2.44 3.24 -23.61
C GLY A 399 -3.31 2.16 -22.98
N THR A 400 -2.74 0.99 -22.75
CA THR A 400 -3.48 -0.17 -22.22
C THR A 400 -4.25 0.13 -20.93
N HIS A 401 -3.72 0.99 -20.07
CA HIS A 401 -4.39 1.37 -18.81
C HIS A 401 -5.58 2.32 -19.03
N THR A 402 -5.67 2.96 -20.21
CA THR A 402 -6.81 3.81 -20.56
C THR A 402 -8.11 3.01 -20.62
N GLY A 403 -8.08 1.74 -21.08
CA GLY A 403 -9.28 0.89 -21.07
C GLY A 403 -9.91 0.78 -19.68
N ARG A 404 -9.13 0.44 -18.68
CA ARG A 404 -9.62 0.37 -17.28
C ARG A 404 -10.11 1.72 -16.74
N ARG A 405 -9.44 2.83 -17.09
CA ARG A 405 -9.89 4.17 -16.70
C ARG A 405 -11.22 4.52 -17.34
N THR A 406 -11.38 4.16 -18.60
CA THR A 406 -12.63 4.33 -19.35
C THR A 406 -13.77 3.57 -18.67
N PHE A 407 -13.55 2.30 -18.30
CA PHE A 407 -14.54 1.53 -17.54
C PHE A 407 -14.96 2.25 -16.25
N ILE A 408 -13.99 2.70 -15.44
CA ILE A 408 -14.28 3.32 -14.14
C ILE A 408 -15.10 4.59 -14.32
N VAL A 409 -14.69 5.49 -15.25
CA VAL A 409 -15.40 6.76 -15.49
C VAL A 409 -16.83 6.48 -15.97
N HIS A 410 -17.03 5.58 -16.95
CA HIS A 410 -18.37 5.27 -17.42
C HIS A 410 -19.23 4.58 -16.37
N ALA A 411 -18.70 3.62 -15.62
CA ALA A 411 -19.45 2.96 -14.55
C ALA A 411 -19.96 3.98 -13.51
N LEU A 412 -19.10 4.88 -13.07
CA LEU A 412 -19.48 5.94 -12.13
C LEU A 412 -20.47 6.94 -12.76
N SER A 413 -20.29 7.31 -14.04
CA SER A 413 -21.21 8.19 -14.77
C SER A 413 -22.61 7.60 -14.95
N LEU A 414 -22.71 6.27 -15.04
CA LEU A 414 -23.98 5.54 -15.05
C LEU A 414 -24.64 5.45 -13.67
N GLY A 415 -24.02 6.01 -12.63
CA GLY A 415 -24.55 6.00 -11.26
C GLY A 415 -24.21 4.73 -10.47
N ILE A 416 -23.34 3.86 -10.99
CA ILE A 416 -22.91 2.66 -10.27
C ILE A 416 -22.08 3.09 -9.07
N ALA A 417 -22.46 2.60 -7.90
CA ALA A 417 -21.82 3.00 -6.65
C ALA A 417 -20.31 2.68 -6.64
N PRO A 418 -19.44 3.58 -6.16
CA PRO A 418 -17.99 3.39 -6.18
C PRO A 418 -17.51 2.09 -5.53
N ASN A 419 -18.17 1.62 -4.48
CA ASN A 419 -17.86 0.36 -3.81
C ASN A 419 -18.09 -0.88 -4.70
N VAL A 420 -19.07 -0.83 -5.62
CA VAL A 420 -19.32 -1.89 -6.62
C VAL A 420 -18.21 -1.84 -7.68
N VAL A 421 -17.90 -0.65 -8.19
CA VAL A 421 -16.80 -0.47 -9.16
C VAL A 421 -15.45 -0.93 -8.57
N MET A 422 -15.22 -0.69 -7.27
CA MET A 422 -14.03 -1.16 -6.58
C MET A 422 -13.93 -2.70 -6.53
N LYS A 423 -15.04 -3.41 -6.36
CA LYS A 423 -15.06 -4.89 -6.41
C LYS A 423 -14.61 -5.41 -7.77
N TRP A 424 -15.15 -4.89 -8.87
CA TRP A 424 -14.75 -5.29 -10.23
C TRP A 424 -13.31 -4.93 -10.56
N THR A 425 -12.85 -3.81 -10.02
CA THR A 425 -11.50 -3.31 -10.30
C THR A 425 -10.43 -3.83 -9.32
N GLY A 426 -10.80 -4.49 -8.22
CA GLY A 426 -9.87 -4.91 -7.17
C GLY A 426 -9.10 -3.72 -6.56
N HIS A 427 -9.80 -2.59 -6.31
CA HIS A 427 -9.23 -1.48 -5.55
C HIS A 427 -9.58 -1.64 -4.08
N SER A 428 -8.57 -1.73 -3.22
CA SER A 428 -8.72 -1.82 -1.76
C SER A 428 -8.84 -0.45 -1.08
N ASP A 429 -8.35 0.62 -1.71
CA ASP A 429 -8.34 1.98 -1.15
C ASP A 429 -9.26 2.92 -1.95
N TYR A 430 -10.23 3.51 -1.25
CA TYR A 430 -11.15 4.52 -1.81
C TYR A 430 -10.42 5.76 -2.36
N LYS A 431 -9.23 6.09 -1.83
CA LYS A 431 -8.40 7.17 -2.37
C LYS A 431 -8.03 6.96 -3.83
N ALA A 432 -7.94 5.70 -4.28
CA ALA A 432 -7.68 5.38 -5.68
C ALA A 432 -8.86 5.73 -6.60
N MET A 433 -10.09 5.79 -6.06
CA MET A 433 -11.32 6.14 -6.81
C MET A 433 -11.57 7.64 -6.86
N LYS A 434 -11.11 8.40 -5.85
CA LYS A 434 -11.38 9.83 -5.73
C LYS A 434 -11.15 10.63 -7.03
N PRO A 435 -10.03 10.47 -7.77
CA PRO A 435 -9.80 11.23 -9.01
C PRO A 435 -10.82 10.95 -10.10
N TYR A 436 -11.45 9.79 -10.11
CA TYR A 436 -12.50 9.44 -11.08
C TYR A 436 -13.86 9.98 -10.63
N ILE A 437 -14.13 10.00 -9.33
CA ILE A 437 -15.33 10.59 -8.75
C ILE A 437 -15.34 12.09 -9.03
N ASP A 438 -14.22 12.78 -8.83
CA ASP A 438 -14.08 14.22 -9.11
C ASP A 438 -14.41 14.56 -10.58
N ILE A 439 -14.04 13.68 -11.54
CA ILE A 439 -14.40 13.84 -12.96
C ILE A 439 -15.91 13.70 -13.17
N VAL A 440 -16.53 12.70 -12.55
CA VAL A 440 -17.96 12.43 -12.71
C VAL A 440 -18.80 13.49 -12.02
N ASP A 441 -18.34 14.07 -10.93
CA ASP A 441 -19.03 15.18 -10.25
C ASP A 441 -19.09 16.45 -11.14
N SER A 442 -18.06 16.69 -11.96
CA SER A 442 -18.14 17.77 -12.97
C SER A 442 -19.22 17.50 -14.03
N ILE A 443 -19.34 16.26 -14.50
CA ILE A 443 -20.39 15.83 -15.43
C ILE A 443 -21.79 15.92 -14.79
N LYS A 444 -21.90 15.60 -13.50
CA LYS A 444 -23.18 15.73 -12.75
C LYS A 444 -23.61 17.16 -12.57
N ALA A 445 -22.67 18.10 -12.39
CA ALA A 445 -23.00 19.52 -12.30
C ALA A 445 -23.68 20.02 -13.58
N GLU A 446 -23.20 19.59 -14.76
CA GLU A 446 -23.88 19.84 -16.03
C GLU A 446 -25.25 19.14 -16.11
N SER A 447 -25.40 17.99 -15.50
CA SER A 447 -26.66 17.25 -15.48
C SER A 447 -27.71 17.88 -14.57
N MET A 448 -27.32 18.68 -13.57
CA MET A 448 -28.25 19.39 -12.68
C MET A 448 -29.08 20.43 -13.44
N THR A 449 -28.56 20.99 -14.54
CA THR A 449 -29.34 21.88 -15.42
C THR A 449 -30.58 21.18 -16.00
N LYS A 450 -30.56 19.85 -16.13
CA LYS A 450 -31.71 19.07 -16.59
C LYS A 450 -32.87 19.08 -15.58
N PHE A 451 -32.60 19.34 -14.31
CA PHE A 451 -33.65 19.51 -13.29
C PHE A 451 -34.51 20.75 -13.54
N ASN A 452 -33.95 21.76 -14.24
CA ASN A 452 -34.72 22.94 -14.60
C ASN A 452 -35.85 22.64 -15.60
N SER A 453 -35.83 21.48 -16.26
CA SER A 453 -36.88 21.03 -17.16
C SER A 453 -38.04 20.32 -16.44
N LEU A 454 -37.98 20.14 -15.13
CA LEU A 454 -39.06 19.51 -14.34
C LEU A 454 -40.15 20.55 -13.91
N LEU A 455 -39.91 21.85 -14.10
CA LEU A 455 -40.83 22.94 -13.84
C LEU A 455 -41.10 23.72 -15.17
#